data_5650d6b731f1bff02f88e57b6c27b29b
#
_entry.id   5650d6b731f1bff02f88e57b6c27b29b
#
_cell.length_a   1.000
_cell.length_b   1.000
_cell.length_c   1.000
_cell.angle_alpha   90.00
_cell.angle_beta   90.00
_cell.angle_gamma   90.00
#
_symmetry.space_group_name_H-M   'P 1'
#
loop_
_entity.id
_entity.type
_entity.pdbx_description
1 polymer ?
#
loop_
_entity_poly.entity_id
_entity_poly.type
_entity_poly.pdbx_seq_one_letter_code
_entity_poly.pdbx_strand_id
1 'polypeptide(L)'
;GEAITIEPAAQIELSAGPFDDLKRAQETFTAYRKTLDDMLAPKGMHVVAQGYHPTATARSLDLIPKRRYAFMNRYLGSKDIYGPCMMRGSASTQISIDYTSEQDCLRKMRIAYALTPILSLICDNSPIFEGKPRQHKLMRTDIWRHTDSDRCGLVPGALSSGFTFEDYAEYVLDTPAIVAPDENEGWHYCEQTFGQLYADKPMTRKQVEHAVSMQFPDVRLKTYLEIRPADSMPIPYVIAYAALIKGLFYNEGNLRQLEALFANVNADAFERAKDALMECGYNAHVYGAPVADLCDRVIGLAENGLDPDDRALLEPLSRLVAQRVTLADLAERESKEA
;
A
#
# COMPACT_ATOMS: atom_id res chain seq x y z
N GLY A 1 4.64 10.01 16.66
CA GLY A 1 5.21 8.99 17.54
C GLY A 1 5.68 7.78 16.77
N GLU A 2 6.30 6.83 17.45
CA GLU A 2 6.79 5.59 16.85
C GLU A 2 6.07 4.41 17.49
N ALA A 3 5.70 3.40 16.69
CA ALA A 3 5.10 2.18 17.16
C ALA A 3 5.67 0.99 16.36
N ILE A 4 6.04 -0.07 17.08
CA ILE A 4 6.42 -1.35 16.46
C ILE A 4 5.28 -2.32 16.63
N THR A 5 4.81 -2.88 15.53
CA THR A 5 3.74 -3.87 15.52
C THR A 5 4.21 -5.19 14.91
N ILE A 6 3.44 -6.23 15.19
CA ILE A 6 3.67 -7.56 14.62
C ILE A 6 2.40 -7.98 13.90
N GLU A 7 2.56 -8.22 12.61
CA GLU A 7 1.54 -8.59 11.67
C GLU A 7 1.20 -10.12 11.75
N PRO A 8 0.16 -10.62 11.06
CA PRO A 8 -0.41 -11.96 11.29
C PRO A 8 0.59 -13.12 11.29
N ALA A 9 1.61 -13.11 10.47
CA ALA A 9 2.63 -14.17 10.42
C ALA A 9 4.02 -13.69 10.92
N ALA A 10 4.01 -12.82 11.93
CA ALA A 10 5.18 -12.28 12.60
C ALA A 10 6.03 -11.32 11.74
N GLN A 11 5.48 -10.74 10.64
CA GLN A 11 6.13 -9.63 9.96
C GLN A 11 6.25 -8.46 10.94
N ILE A 12 7.42 -7.82 10.99
CA ILE A 12 7.70 -6.70 11.89
C ILE A 12 7.46 -5.40 11.14
N GLU A 13 6.61 -4.55 11.67
CA GLU A 13 6.28 -3.23 11.12
C GLU A 13 6.75 -2.12 12.04
N LEU A 14 7.35 -1.08 11.47
CA LEU A 14 7.56 0.21 12.10
C LEU A 14 6.58 1.23 11.52
N SER A 15 5.71 1.78 12.36
CA SER A 15 4.94 2.99 12.07
C SER A 15 5.64 4.16 12.73
N ALA A 16 6.07 5.16 11.96
CA ALA A 16 6.81 6.32 12.46
C ALA A 16 6.30 7.62 11.83
N GLY A 17 6.38 8.71 12.56
CA GLY A 17 5.97 10.04 12.13
C GLY A 17 4.90 10.68 13.03
N PRO A 18 4.26 11.78 12.58
CA PRO A 18 4.55 12.48 11.32
C PRO A 18 5.96 13.09 11.30
N PHE A 19 6.51 13.24 10.09
CA PHE A 19 7.80 13.88 9.86
C PHE A 19 7.63 15.13 9.02
N ASP A 20 8.26 16.22 9.45
CA ASP A 20 8.36 17.48 8.67
C ASP A 20 9.57 17.43 7.72
N ASP A 21 10.52 16.52 8.00
CA ASP A 21 11.81 16.39 7.33
C ASP A 21 12.09 14.93 6.98
N LEU A 22 12.40 14.66 5.71
CA LEU A 22 12.72 13.32 5.21
C LEU A 22 14.05 12.79 5.74
N LYS A 23 15.00 13.65 6.06
CA LYS A 23 16.27 13.23 6.67
C LYS A 23 16.03 12.61 8.04
N ARG A 24 15.14 13.22 8.85
CA ARG A 24 14.73 12.64 10.13
C ARG A 24 14.02 11.30 9.97
N ALA A 25 13.17 11.17 8.95
CA ALA A 25 12.57 9.88 8.61
C ALA A 25 13.65 8.85 8.27
N GLN A 26 14.62 9.19 7.43
CA GLN A 26 15.75 8.33 7.06
C GLN A 26 16.55 7.88 8.32
N GLU A 27 16.88 8.80 9.20
CA GLU A 27 17.60 8.51 10.45
C GLU A 27 16.82 7.52 11.33
N THR A 28 15.50 7.74 11.50
CA THR A 28 14.61 6.87 12.28
C THR A 28 14.56 5.45 11.72
N PHE A 29 14.28 5.31 10.43
CA PHE A 29 14.20 3.98 9.79
C PHE A 29 15.56 3.26 9.75
N THR A 30 16.65 4.01 9.57
CA THR A 30 18.00 3.45 9.59
C THR A 30 18.38 2.95 10.98
N ALA A 31 18.09 3.71 12.03
CA ALA A 31 18.32 3.31 13.42
C ALA A 31 17.49 2.07 13.79
N TYR A 32 16.22 2.04 13.39
CA TYR A 32 15.35 0.87 13.56
C TYR A 32 15.94 -0.39 12.88
N ARG A 33 16.33 -0.26 11.60
CA ARG A 33 16.94 -1.37 10.86
C ARG A 33 18.20 -1.87 11.52
N LYS A 34 19.08 -0.97 11.95
CA LYS A 34 20.31 -1.31 12.68
C LYS A 34 19.98 -2.08 13.96
N THR A 35 19.00 -1.63 14.73
CA THR A 35 18.57 -2.31 15.96
C THR A 35 18.10 -3.74 15.67
N LEU A 36 17.33 -3.95 14.63
CA LEU A 36 16.88 -5.29 14.23
C LEU A 36 18.06 -6.17 13.80
N ASP A 37 18.97 -5.65 12.97
CA ASP A 37 20.16 -6.40 12.52
C ASP A 37 21.05 -6.80 13.71
N ASP A 38 21.28 -5.89 14.66
CA ASP A 38 22.06 -6.17 15.89
C ASP A 38 21.39 -7.26 16.76
N MET A 39 20.06 -7.31 16.82
CA MET A 39 19.31 -8.30 17.59
C MET A 39 19.25 -9.67 16.92
N LEU A 40 19.23 -9.72 15.61
CA LEU A 40 19.01 -10.92 14.80
C LEU A 40 20.31 -11.63 14.41
N ALA A 41 21.39 -10.88 14.13
CA ALA A 41 22.66 -11.44 13.72
C ALA A 41 23.24 -12.50 14.67
N PRO A 42 23.19 -12.35 16.01
CA PRO A 42 23.65 -13.38 16.95
C PRO A 42 22.84 -14.68 16.89
N LYS A 43 21.64 -14.63 16.29
CA LYS A 43 20.75 -15.79 16.11
C LYS A 43 20.87 -16.42 14.71
N GLY A 44 21.78 -15.94 13.87
CA GLY A 44 21.89 -16.35 12.47
C GLY A 44 20.69 -15.92 11.60
N MET A 45 19.97 -14.90 12.01
CA MET A 45 18.80 -14.37 11.32
C MET A 45 19.12 -13.01 10.69
N HIS A 46 18.39 -12.65 9.64
CA HIS A 46 18.50 -11.34 8.98
C HIS A 46 17.11 -10.81 8.58
N VAL A 47 17.02 -9.49 8.43
CA VAL A 47 15.81 -8.83 7.95
C VAL A 47 15.75 -8.88 6.43
N VAL A 48 14.63 -9.31 5.89
CA VAL A 48 14.32 -9.22 4.46
C VAL A 48 13.26 -8.13 4.25
N ALA A 49 13.52 -7.21 3.33
CA ALA A 49 12.58 -6.17 2.91
C ALA A 49 12.14 -6.48 1.46
N GLN A 50 11.05 -7.22 1.33
CA GLN A 50 10.42 -7.59 0.06
C GLN A 50 8.90 -7.51 0.19
N GLY A 51 8.20 -7.35 -0.94
CA GLY A 51 6.74 -7.25 -0.95
C GLY A 51 6.04 -8.57 -0.65
N TYR A 52 6.73 -9.71 -0.80
CA TYR A 52 6.24 -11.04 -0.43
C TYR A 52 7.34 -11.89 0.21
N HIS A 53 6.96 -12.83 1.08
CA HIS A 53 7.89 -13.73 1.76
C HIS A 53 8.70 -14.54 0.75
N PRO A 54 10.05 -14.52 0.80
CA PRO A 54 10.90 -15.02 -0.30
C PRO A 54 10.95 -16.54 -0.43
N THR A 55 10.64 -17.32 0.61
CA THR A 55 10.87 -18.75 0.62
C THR A 55 9.69 -19.60 1.07
N ALA A 56 8.85 -19.09 1.98
CA ALA A 56 7.74 -19.85 2.54
C ALA A 56 6.45 -19.65 1.74
N THR A 57 5.61 -20.68 1.74
CA THR A 57 4.23 -20.52 1.29
C THR A 57 3.39 -19.91 2.41
N ALA A 58 2.34 -19.15 2.07
CA ALA A 58 1.46 -18.57 3.07
C ALA A 58 0.87 -19.63 4.03
N ARG A 59 0.57 -20.81 3.53
CA ARG A 59 0.00 -21.91 4.34
C ARG A 59 1.00 -22.55 5.29
N SER A 60 2.32 -22.43 5.03
CA SER A 60 3.37 -22.96 5.92
C SER A 60 3.75 -21.99 7.04
N LEU A 61 3.29 -20.74 6.99
CA LEU A 61 3.54 -19.73 8.01
C LEU A 61 2.45 -19.79 9.09
N ASP A 62 2.85 -19.87 10.34
CA ASP A 62 1.93 -19.85 11.47
C ASP A 62 1.39 -18.44 11.73
N LEU A 63 0.15 -18.36 12.17
CA LEU A 63 -0.42 -17.12 12.69
C LEU A 63 0.04 -16.88 14.12
N ILE A 64 0.44 -15.66 14.44
CA ILE A 64 0.63 -15.29 15.86
C ILE A 64 -0.70 -15.44 16.63
N PRO A 65 -0.66 -15.77 17.95
CA PRO A 65 -1.82 -16.16 18.71
C PRO A 65 -2.73 -14.97 19.09
N LYS A 66 -3.16 -14.19 18.08
CA LYS A 66 -4.20 -13.16 18.24
C LYS A 66 -5.53 -13.66 17.69
N ARG A 67 -6.55 -13.78 18.56
CA ARG A 67 -7.89 -14.27 18.21
C ARG A 67 -8.48 -13.56 16.98
N ARG A 68 -8.28 -12.25 16.86
CA ARG A 68 -8.68 -11.45 15.69
C ARG A 68 -8.12 -12.02 14.39
N TYR A 69 -6.86 -12.42 14.36
CA TYR A 69 -6.23 -12.94 13.14
C TYR A 69 -6.76 -14.32 12.74
N ALA A 70 -7.17 -15.14 13.71
CA ALA A 70 -7.83 -16.41 13.41
C ALA A 70 -9.17 -16.18 12.67
N PHE A 71 -9.97 -15.22 13.12
CA PHE A 71 -11.22 -14.86 12.48
C PHE A 71 -11.01 -14.26 11.08
N MET A 72 -10.07 -13.33 10.94
CA MET A 72 -9.72 -12.74 9.64
C MET A 72 -9.22 -13.80 8.66
N ASN A 73 -8.35 -14.71 9.09
CA ASN A 73 -7.84 -15.78 8.25
C ASN A 73 -8.95 -16.75 7.78
N ARG A 74 -9.91 -17.06 8.66
CA ARG A 74 -11.07 -17.88 8.30
C ARG A 74 -11.90 -17.18 7.22
N TYR A 75 -12.26 -15.90 7.44
CA TYR A 75 -13.11 -15.14 6.55
C TYR A 75 -12.43 -14.89 5.19
N LEU A 76 -11.24 -14.30 5.19
CA LEU A 76 -10.52 -13.97 3.96
C LEU A 76 -10.09 -15.20 3.17
N GLY A 77 -9.78 -16.30 3.86
CA GLY A 77 -9.48 -17.58 3.22
C GLY A 77 -10.67 -18.26 2.54
N SER A 78 -11.91 -17.80 2.80
CA SER A 78 -13.12 -18.25 2.14
C SER A 78 -13.65 -17.29 1.06
N LYS A 79 -13.10 -16.08 0.97
CA LYS A 79 -13.57 -15.06 0.02
C LYS A 79 -12.94 -15.24 -1.36
N ASP A 80 -11.62 -15.35 -1.44
CA ASP A 80 -10.91 -15.52 -2.70
C ASP A 80 -9.57 -16.25 -2.46
N ILE A 81 -8.85 -16.55 -3.54
CA ILE A 81 -7.69 -17.48 -3.55
C ILE A 81 -6.49 -16.98 -2.76
N TYR A 82 -6.30 -15.65 -2.63
CA TYR A 82 -5.10 -15.05 -2.03
C TYR A 82 -5.31 -14.44 -0.63
N GLY A 83 -6.46 -14.62 0.01
CA GLY A 83 -6.66 -14.16 1.38
C GLY A 83 -5.56 -14.58 2.36
N PRO A 84 -5.15 -15.87 2.42
CA PRO A 84 -4.01 -16.30 3.23
C PRO A 84 -2.67 -15.70 2.80
N CYS A 85 -2.45 -15.50 1.50
CA CYS A 85 -1.22 -14.90 0.95
C CYS A 85 -1.10 -13.43 1.38
N MET A 86 -2.19 -12.67 1.30
CA MET A 86 -2.25 -11.30 1.79
C MET A 86 -1.87 -11.22 3.27
N MET A 87 -2.50 -12.05 4.11
CA MET A 87 -2.31 -11.99 5.56
C MET A 87 -0.93 -12.42 6.02
N ARG A 88 -0.37 -13.45 5.41
CA ARG A 88 0.82 -14.14 5.95
C ARG A 88 2.08 -13.87 5.16
N GLY A 89 1.96 -13.62 3.86
CA GLY A 89 3.11 -13.50 2.97
C GLY A 89 3.46 -12.07 2.58
N SER A 90 2.49 -11.15 2.54
CA SER A 90 2.71 -9.82 2.00
C SER A 90 3.30 -8.83 3.02
N ALA A 91 4.10 -7.89 2.51
CA ALA A 91 4.61 -6.74 3.25
C ALA A 91 4.65 -5.50 2.34
N SER A 92 4.46 -4.30 2.91
CA SER A 92 4.32 -3.07 2.15
C SER A 92 5.05 -1.89 2.78
N THR A 93 5.25 -0.85 1.98
CA THR A 93 5.57 0.50 2.42
C THR A 93 4.34 1.37 2.21
N GLN A 94 3.84 2.00 3.28
CA GLN A 94 2.66 2.87 3.22
C GLN A 94 3.05 4.28 3.63
N ILE A 95 2.60 5.27 2.84
CA ILE A 95 2.85 6.69 3.12
C ILE A 95 1.53 7.37 3.42
N SER A 96 1.48 8.03 4.57
CA SER A 96 0.33 8.84 4.98
C SER A 96 0.58 10.31 4.68
N ILE A 97 -0.37 10.97 4.05
CA ILE A 97 -0.37 12.41 3.77
C ILE A 97 -1.58 13.07 4.43
N ASP A 98 -1.40 14.29 4.91
CA ASP A 98 -2.48 15.09 5.48
C ASP A 98 -3.31 15.79 4.40
N TYR A 99 -4.43 16.34 4.84
CA TYR A 99 -5.31 17.17 4.03
C TYR A 99 -5.93 18.28 4.89
N THR A 100 -6.34 19.37 4.25
CA THR A 100 -6.83 20.58 4.93
C THR A 100 -8.34 20.72 4.91
N SER A 101 -9.02 20.01 4.03
CA SER A 101 -10.47 20.01 3.86
C SER A 101 -10.93 18.75 3.15
N GLU A 102 -12.24 18.49 3.14
CA GLU A 102 -12.84 17.41 2.34
C GLU A 102 -12.47 17.54 0.86
N GLN A 103 -12.59 18.74 0.30
CA GLN A 103 -12.25 18.99 -1.10
C GLN A 103 -10.77 18.65 -1.41
N ASP A 104 -9.84 19.07 -0.55
CA ASP A 104 -8.41 18.77 -0.68
C ASP A 104 -8.16 17.26 -0.55
N CYS A 105 -8.81 16.61 0.42
CA CYS A 105 -8.74 15.17 0.62
C CYS A 105 -9.18 14.39 -0.62
N LEU A 106 -10.38 14.68 -1.13
CA LEU A 106 -10.96 13.96 -2.26
C LEU A 106 -10.20 14.23 -3.57
N ARG A 107 -9.66 15.43 -3.72
CA ARG A 107 -8.74 15.77 -4.81
C ARG A 107 -7.49 14.88 -4.75
N LYS A 108 -6.80 14.85 -3.61
CA LYS A 108 -5.62 14.03 -3.37
C LYS A 108 -5.92 12.52 -3.51
N MET A 109 -7.07 12.08 -3.04
CA MET A 109 -7.52 10.69 -3.15
C MET A 109 -7.67 10.26 -4.61
N ARG A 110 -8.34 11.05 -5.46
CA ARG A 110 -8.47 10.76 -6.90
C ARG A 110 -7.12 10.64 -7.59
N ILE A 111 -6.22 11.60 -7.33
CA ILE A 111 -4.85 11.58 -7.85
C ILE A 111 -4.10 10.32 -7.37
N ALA A 112 -4.18 10.01 -6.09
CA ALA A 112 -3.51 8.85 -5.50
C ALA A 112 -4.02 7.52 -6.11
N TYR A 113 -5.34 7.39 -6.33
CA TYR A 113 -5.89 6.22 -7.03
C TYR A 113 -5.38 6.14 -8.47
N ALA A 114 -5.42 7.22 -9.24
CA ALA A 114 -4.93 7.21 -10.61
C ALA A 114 -3.42 6.88 -10.69
N LEU A 115 -2.64 7.29 -9.69
CA LEU A 115 -1.23 6.96 -9.55
C LEU A 115 -0.96 5.52 -9.09
N THR A 116 -1.90 4.87 -8.42
CA THR A 116 -1.69 3.54 -7.79
C THR A 116 -1.02 2.53 -8.71
N PRO A 117 -1.48 2.27 -9.96
CA PRO A 117 -0.82 1.30 -10.83
C PRO A 117 0.64 1.68 -11.14
N ILE A 118 0.91 2.97 -11.36
CA ILE A 118 2.25 3.50 -11.64
C ILE A 118 3.16 3.35 -10.41
N LEU A 119 2.66 3.68 -9.22
CA LEU A 119 3.39 3.53 -7.95
C LEU A 119 3.68 2.06 -7.65
N SER A 120 2.72 1.15 -7.92
CA SER A 120 2.94 -0.29 -7.81
C SER A 120 4.09 -0.75 -8.71
N LEU A 121 4.18 -0.24 -9.94
CA LEU A 121 5.28 -0.59 -10.85
C LEU A 121 6.62 -0.06 -10.36
N ILE A 122 6.69 1.23 -10.01
CA ILE A 122 7.94 1.87 -9.55
C ILE A 122 8.48 1.18 -8.28
N CYS A 123 7.59 0.71 -7.42
CA CYS A 123 7.91 0.12 -6.11
C CYS A 123 7.78 -1.42 -6.08
N ASP A 124 7.76 -2.09 -7.24
CA ASP A 124 7.64 -3.55 -7.33
C ASP A 124 8.91 -4.24 -6.81
N ASN A 125 8.76 -5.02 -5.74
CA ASN A 125 9.83 -5.74 -5.05
C ASN A 125 9.39 -7.13 -4.59
N SER A 126 8.65 -7.85 -5.44
CA SER A 126 8.14 -9.20 -5.17
C SER A 126 8.61 -10.19 -6.25
N PRO A 127 9.92 -10.56 -6.28
CA PRO A 127 10.46 -11.46 -7.32
C PRO A 127 10.06 -12.92 -7.14
N ILE A 128 9.68 -13.32 -5.92
CA ILE A 128 9.29 -14.67 -5.54
C ILE A 128 7.85 -14.67 -5.02
N PHE A 129 7.08 -15.66 -5.42
CA PHE A 129 5.75 -15.92 -4.90
C PHE A 129 5.59 -17.41 -4.54
N GLU A 130 5.14 -17.68 -3.30
CA GLU A 130 4.94 -19.05 -2.79
C GLU A 130 6.19 -19.95 -2.99
N GLY A 131 7.37 -19.38 -2.72
CA GLY A 131 8.67 -20.09 -2.84
C GLY A 131 9.13 -20.35 -4.26
N LYS A 132 8.50 -19.74 -5.27
CA LYS A 132 8.82 -19.87 -6.70
C LYS A 132 9.02 -18.50 -7.35
N PRO A 133 9.79 -18.41 -8.46
CA PRO A 133 9.80 -17.20 -9.27
C PRO A 133 8.36 -16.77 -9.64
N ARG A 134 8.11 -15.48 -9.57
CA ARG A 134 6.78 -14.92 -9.92
C ARG A 134 6.40 -15.24 -11.37
N GLN A 135 5.12 -15.42 -11.63
CA GLN A 135 4.59 -15.72 -12.96
C GLN A 135 4.33 -14.45 -13.80
N HIS A 136 4.07 -13.34 -13.13
CA HIS A 136 3.83 -12.02 -13.72
C HIS A 136 4.38 -10.93 -12.77
N LYS A 137 4.43 -9.69 -13.25
CA LYS A 137 4.88 -8.55 -12.43
C LYS A 137 3.82 -8.15 -11.41
N LEU A 138 4.18 -7.29 -10.46
CA LEU A 138 3.26 -6.69 -9.48
C LEU A 138 2.47 -7.75 -8.68
N MET A 139 3.16 -8.80 -8.21
CA MET A 139 2.52 -9.90 -7.46
C MET A 139 1.62 -9.41 -6.32
N ARG A 140 2.05 -8.37 -5.59
CA ARG A 140 1.25 -7.85 -4.48
C ARG A 140 -0.05 -7.20 -4.97
N THR A 141 -0.07 -6.55 -6.13
CA THR A 141 -1.32 -6.04 -6.74
C THR A 141 -2.29 -7.17 -7.02
N ASP A 142 -1.84 -8.29 -7.58
CA ASP A 142 -2.66 -9.46 -7.85
C ASP A 142 -3.20 -10.10 -6.56
N ILE A 143 -2.35 -10.24 -5.55
CA ILE A 143 -2.75 -10.76 -4.23
C ILE A 143 -3.90 -9.94 -3.64
N TRP A 144 -3.83 -8.61 -3.67
CA TRP A 144 -4.87 -7.76 -3.11
C TRP A 144 -6.17 -7.77 -3.93
N ARG A 145 -6.09 -7.88 -5.26
CA ARG A 145 -7.27 -8.05 -6.13
C ARG A 145 -8.05 -9.33 -5.85
N HIS A 146 -7.35 -10.40 -5.44
CA HIS A 146 -7.91 -11.72 -5.15
C HIS A 146 -7.92 -12.04 -3.64
N THR A 147 -8.21 -11.03 -2.82
CA THR A 147 -8.35 -11.16 -1.35
C THR A 147 -9.81 -11.00 -0.92
N ASP A 148 -10.40 -9.83 -1.14
CA ASP A 148 -11.80 -9.53 -0.79
C ASP A 148 -12.24 -8.25 -1.52
N SER A 149 -13.09 -8.39 -2.52
CA SER A 149 -13.58 -7.27 -3.34
C SER A 149 -14.43 -6.26 -2.57
N ASP A 150 -14.98 -6.63 -1.41
CA ASP A 150 -15.80 -5.72 -0.60
C ASP A 150 -14.97 -4.62 0.06
N ARG A 151 -13.64 -4.84 0.24
CA ARG A 151 -12.78 -3.94 1.03
C ARG A 151 -11.42 -3.63 0.44
N CYS A 152 -10.99 -4.30 -0.64
CA CYS A 152 -9.69 -4.11 -1.28
C CYS A 152 -9.81 -3.34 -2.60
N GLY A 153 -8.70 -2.77 -3.07
CA GLY A 153 -8.62 -2.13 -4.38
C GLY A 153 -9.20 -0.71 -4.42
N LEU A 154 -9.99 -0.42 -5.44
CA LEU A 154 -10.61 0.89 -5.63
C LEU A 154 -11.92 0.99 -4.84
N VAL A 155 -12.06 2.02 -4.00
CA VAL A 155 -13.35 2.35 -3.37
C VAL A 155 -14.35 2.77 -4.46
N PRO A 156 -15.55 2.16 -4.50
CA PRO A 156 -16.56 2.50 -5.51
C PRO A 156 -16.84 4.00 -5.56
N GLY A 157 -16.81 4.58 -6.74
CA GLY A 157 -17.06 6.01 -6.94
C GLY A 157 -15.89 6.95 -6.63
N ALA A 158 -14.80 6.51 -5.98
CA ALA A 158 -13.73 7.40 -5.53
C ALA A 158 -12.97 8.17 -6.65
N LEU A 159 -13.07 7.73 -7.89
CA LEU A 159 -12.54 8.44 -9.07
C LEU A 159 -13.55 9.47 -9.64
N SER A 160 -14.80 9.50 -9.17
CA SER A 160 -15.80 10.50 -9.56
C SER A 160 -15.52 11.86 -8.93
N SER A 161 -15.79 12.93 -9.68
CA SER A 161 -15.70 14.30 -9.16
C SER A 161 -16.78 14.63 -8.11
N GLY A 162 -17.88 13.85 -8.07
CA GLY A 162 -18.97 14.02 -7.12
C GLY A 162 -18.84 13.18 -5.86
N PHE A 163 -17.79 12.39 -5.70
CA PHE A 163 -17.55 11.57 -4.51
C PHE A 163 -17.35 12.43 -3.26
N THR A 164 -17.90 12.02 -2.13
CA THR A 164 -17.95 12.75 -0.85
C THR A 164 -17.42 11.90 0.31
N PHE A 165 -17.21 12.52 1.48
CA PHE A 165 -16.92 11.78 2.72
C PHE A 165 -18.12 10.90 3.14
N GLU A 166 -19.34 11.30 2.81
CA GLU A 166 -20.54 10.51 3.07
C GLU A 166 -20.53 9.22 2.24
N ASP A 167 -20.20 9.29 0.95
CA ASP A 167 -20.05 8.10 0.09
C ASP A 167 -18.97 7.15 0.64
N TYR A 168 -17.86 7.71 1.16
CA TYR A 168 -16.83 6.87 1.81
C TYR A 168 -17.34 6.21 3.09
N ALA A 169 -18.12 6.93 3.88
CA ALA A 169 -18.73 6.38 5.10
C ALA A 169 -19.74 5.28 4.76
N GLU A 170 -20.57 5.46 3.73
CA GLU A 170 -21.47 4.42 3.23
C GLU A 170 -20.71 3.16 2.80
N TYR A 171 -19.62 3.32 2.01
CA TYR A 171 -18.75 2.19 1.66
C TYR A 171 -18.25 1.43 2.89
N VAL A 172 -17.80 2.15 3.95
CA VAL A 172 -17.35 1.51 5.20
C VAL A 172 -18.51 0.80 5.91
N LEU A 173 -19.70 1.41 5.95
CA LEU A 173 -20.88 0.84 6.61
C LEU A 173 -21.42 -0.39 5.87
N ASP A 174 -21.30 -0.44 4.56
CA ASP A 174 -21.75 -1.57 3.73
C ASP A 174 -20.78 -2.76 3.75
N THR A 175 -19.57 -2.57 4.26
CA THR A 175 -18.56 -3.65 4.32
C THR A 175 -18.81 -4.58 5.52
N PRO A 176 -18.74 -5.95 5.33
CA PRO A 176 -18.81 -6.91 6.44
C PRO A 176 -17.73 -6.69 7.49
N ALA A 177 -18.07 -6.75 8.78
CA ALA A 177 -17.17 -6.41 9.87
C ALA A 177 -16.04 -7.42 10.09
N ILE A 178 -16.24 -8.71 9.76
CA ILE A 178 -15.37 -9.88 10.04
C ILE A 178 -15.20 -10.13 11.53
N VAL A 179 -14.84 -9.09 12.28
CA VAL A 179 -14.69 -9.11 13.74
C VAL A 179 -15.39 -7.91 14.34
N ALA A 180 -16.13 -8.14 15.41
CA ALA A 180 -16.78 -7.11 16.19
C ALA A 180 -16.36 -7.22 17.67
N PRO A 181 -16.32 -6.09 18.42
CA PRO A 181 -16.08 -6.12 19.84
C PRO A 181 -17.24 -6.82 20.57
N ASP A 182 -16.93 -7.63 21.55
CA ASP A 182 -17.91 -8.22 22.46
C ASP A 182 -18.04 -7.40 23.76
N GLU A 183 -19.04 -7.73 24.58
CA GLU A 183 -19.33 -7.04 25.85
C GLU A 183 -18.20 -7.14 26.89
N ASN A 184 -17.29 -8.09 26.73
CA ASN A 184 -16.20 -8.38 27.67
C ASN A 184 -14.83 -7.91 27.12
N GLU A 185 -14.81 -6.87 26.29
CA GLU A 185 -13.62 -6.34 25.62
C GLU A 185 -12.89 -7.36 24.71
N GLY A 186 -13.54 -8.47 24.38
CA GLY A 186 -13.06 -9.48 23.45
C GLY A 186 -13.46 -9.19 22.01
N TRP A 187 -13.23 -10.20 21.18
CA TRP A 187 -13.60 -10.17 19.76
C TRP A 187 -14.40 -11.41 19.41
N HIS A 188 -15.47 -11.24 18.64
CA HIS A 188 -16.20 -12.34 18.02
C HIS A 188 -16.25 -12.20 16.51
N TYR A 189 -16.44 -13.33 15.83
CA TYR A 189 -16.64 -13.40 14.39
C TYR A 189 -18.00 -12.79 14.01
N CYS A 190 -18.04 -11.95 12.99
CA CYS A 190 -19.23 -11.25 12.55
C CYS A 190 -19.27 -11.13 11.02
N GLU A 191 -20.37 -11.57 10.41
CA GLU A 191 -20.61 -11.43 8.96
C GLU A 191 -21.56 -10.27 8.61
N GLN A 192 -22.19 -9.63 9.62
CA GLN A 192 -22.99 -8.44 9.41
C GLN A 192 -22.09 -7.30 8.89
N THR A 193 -22.67 -6.41 8.08
CA THR A 193 -21.99 -5.16 7.73
C THR A 193 -21.90 -4.23 8.96
N PHE A 194 -20.99 -3.26 8.93
CA PHE A 194 -20.90 -2.29 10.02
C PHE A 194 -22.19 -1.51 10.18
N GLY A 195 -22.91 -1.16 9.08
CA GLY A 195 -24.21 -0.53 9.12
C GLY A 195 -25.27 -1.36 9.83
N GLN A 196 -25.32 -2.67 9.57
CA GLN A 196 -26.24 -3.58 10.25
C GLN A 196 -25.90 -3.75 11.74
N LEU A 197 -24.59 -3.86 12.05
CA LEU A 197 -24.11 -4.04 13.43
C LEU A 197 -24.42 -2.84 14.33
N TYR A 198 -24.47 -1.65 13.77
CA TYR A 198 -24.67 -0.40 14.52
C TYR A 198 -25.96 0.34 14.13
N ALA A 199 -26.93 -0.36 13.51
CA ALA A 199 -28.18 0.26 13.03
C ALA A 199 -28.99 1.01 14.11
N ASP A 200 -28.99 0.49 15.35
CA ASP A 200 -29.84 0.99 16.44
C ASP A 200 -29.15 2.05 17.32
N LYS A 201 -27.87 2.34 17.12
CA LYS A 201 -27.14 3.30 17.96
C LYS A 201 -25.91 3.89 17.25
N PRO A 202 -25.57 5.15 17.54
CA PRO A 202 -24.36 5.78 16.98
C PRO A 202 -23.10 5.01 17.37
N MET A 203 -22.16 4.92 16.42
CA MET A 203 -20.84 4.36 16.67
C MET A 203 -20.01 5.29 17.56
N THR A 204 -19.32 4.72 18.52
CA THR A 204 -18.27 5.42 19.26
C THR A 204 -17.04 5.64 18.35
N ARG A 205 -16.19 6.61 18.71
CA ARG A 205 -14.94 6.86 17.98
C ARG A 205 -14.10 5.59 17.78
N LYS A 206 -13.95 4.75 18.83
CA LYS A 206 -13.21 3.48 18.73
C LYS A 206 -13.84 2.50 17.72
N GLN A 207 -15.17 2.48 17.63
CA GLN A 207 -15.89 1.64 16.68
C GLN A 207 -15.71 2.15 15.23
N VAL A 208 -15.74 3.47 15.03
CA VAL A 208 -15.42 4.07 13.72
C VAL A 208 -13.98 3.77 13.32
N GLU A 209 -13.01 4.00 14.21
CA GLU A 209 -11.59 3.67 13.97
C GLU A 209 -11.40 2.19 13.63
N HIS A 210 -12.12 1.31 14.33
CA HIS A 210 -12.13 -0.12 14.01
C HIS A 210 -12.70 -0.39 12.62
N ALA A 211 -13.88 0.15 12.28
CA ALA A 211 -14.52 -0.06 10.99
C ALA A 211 -13.61 0.39 9.82
N VAL A 212 -13.03 1.59 9.93
CA VAL A 212 -12.06 2.10 8.95
C VAL A 212 -10.80 1.24 8.88
N SER A 213 -10.33 0.69 10.01
CA SER A 213 -9.14 -0.19 10.04
C SER A 213 -9.37 -1.54 9.36
N MET A 214 -10.63 -1.93 9.18
CA MET A 214 -11.01 -3.17 8.48
C MET A 214 -11.19 -3.00 6.98
N GLN A 215 -10.94 -1.81 6.45
CA GLN A 215 -10.89 -1.52 5.02
C GLN A 215 -9.45 -1.59 4.51
N PHE A 216 -9.23 -2.21 3.35
CA PHE A 216 -7.91 -2.41 2.77
C PHE A 216 -7.81 -1.89 1.33
N PRO A 217 -8.42 -0.73 0.98
CA PRO A 217 -8.31 -0.16 -0.36
C PRO A 217 -6.88 0.28 -0.67
N ASP A 218 -6.58 0.53 -1.93
CA ASP A 218 -5.27 1.02 -2.37
C ASP A 218 -4.94 2.41 -1.82
N VAL A 219 -5.97 3.24 -1.60
CA VAL A 219 -5.89 4.53 -0.91
C VAL A 219 -6.96 4.56 0.19
N ARG A 220 -6.53 4.59 1.44
CA ARG A 220 -7.43 4.53 2.59
C ARG A 220 -7.60 5.90 3.24
N LEU A 221 -8.86 6.31 3.42
CA LEU A 221 -9.20 7.52 4.18
C LEU A 221 -9.26 7.21 5.68
N LYS A 222 -8.53 7.99 6.42
CA LYS A 222 -8.57 8.13 7.88
C LYS A 222 -8.61 9.61 8.24
N THR A 223 -8.03 10.04 9.35
CA THR A 223 -7.72 11.46 9.60
C THR A 223 -6.57 11.97 8.71
N TYR A 224 -6.10 11.15 7.82
CA TYR A 224 -5.10 11.36 6.77
C TYR A 224 -5.42 10.43 5.59
N LEU A 225 -4.78 10.60 4.45
CA LEU A 225 -4.83 9.65 3.34
C LEU A 225 -3.62 8.72 3.41
N GLU A 226 -3.87 7.43 3.40
CA GLU A 226 -2.84 6.39 3.42
C GLU A 226 -2.70 5.78 2.03
N ILE A 227 -1.57 5.99 1.39
CA ILE A 227 -1.22 5.50 0.04
C ILE A 227 -0.49 4.16 0.21
N ARG A 228 -1.05 3.06 -0.32
CA ARG A 228 -0.74 1.69 0.09
C ARG A 228 -0.14 0.76 -0.98
N PRO A 229 0.03 1.16 -2.26
CA PRO A 229 0.36 0.22 -3.34
C PRO A 229 1.81 -0.31 -3.31
N ALA A 230 2.74 0.41 -2.68
CA ALA A 230 4.16 0.05 -2.72
C ALA A 230 4.48 -1.21 -1.92
N ASP A 231 5.34 -2.06 -2.46
CA ASP A 231 5.93 -3.20 -1.77
C ASP A 231 6.82 -2.76 -0.61
N SER A 232 7.11 -3.65 0.32
CA SER A 232 8.20 -3.45 1.28
C SER A 232 9.53 -3.42 0.54
N MET A 233 10.36 -2.42 0.83
CA MET A 233 11.61 -2.15 0.13
C MET A 233 12.76 -1.88 1.11
N PRO A 234 14.03 -1.99 0.69
CA PRO A 234 15.17 -1.48 1.46
C PRO A 234 15.02 0.02 1.76
N ILE A 235 15.54 0.47 2.91
CA ILE A 235 15.33 1.83 3.44
C ILE A 235 15.63 2.95 2.43
N PRO A 236 16.71 2.91 1.61
CA PRO A 236 16.93 3.98 0.62
C PRO A 236 15.73 4.16 -0.35
N TYR A 237 15.06 3.08 -0.72
CA TYR A 237 13.87 3.12 -1.59
C TYR A 237 12.60 3.51 -0.84
N VAL A 238 12.48 3.16 0.45
CA VAL A 238 11.40 3.64 1.33
C VAL A 238 11.44 5.17 1.43
N ILE A 239 12.63 5.74 1.66
CA ILE A 239 12.81 7.20 1.76
C ILE A 239 12.63 7.86 0.39
N ALA A 240 13.11 7.25 -0.69
CA ALA A 240 12.86 7.74 -2.04
C ALA A 240 11.35 7.75 -2.40
N TYR A 241 10.61 6.74 -1.95
CA TYR A 241 9.16 6.71 -2.10
C TYR A 241 8.47 7.82 -1.28
N ALA A 242 8.92 8.08 -0.06
CA ALA A 242 8.43 9.21 0.73
C ALA A 242 8.74 10.56 0.05
N ALA A 243 9.93 10.72 -0.53
CA ALA A 243 10.31 11.90 -1.32
C ALA A 243 9.42 12.05 -2.56
N LEU A 244 9.16 10.95 -3.29
CA LEU A 244 8.25 10.93 -4.43
C LEU A 244 6.87 11.47 -4.04
N ILE A 245 6.27 10.89 -2.99
CA ILE A 245 4.94 11.32 -2.52
C ILE A 245 4.97 12.78 -2.03
N LYS A 246 5.99 13.20 -1.27
CA LYS A 246 6.12 14.61 -0.83
C LYS A 246 6.17 15.56 -2.03
N GLY A 247 7.01 15.31 -3.02
CA GLY A 247 7.15 16.16 -4.21
C GLY A 247 5.88 16.24 -5.04
N LEU A 248 5.08 15.17 -5.11
CA LEU A 248 3.83 15.15 -5.86
C LEU A 248 2.68 15.85 -5.13
N PHE A 249 2.49 15.61 -3.83
CA PHE A 249 1.27 15.97 -3.10
C PHE A 249 1.36 17.27 -2.29
N TYR A 250 2.56 17.79 -2.02
CA TYR A 250 2.77 19.04 -1.27
C TYR A 250 3.17 20.23 -2.15
N ASN A 251 3.07 20.07 -3.48
CA ASN A 251 3.25 21.15 -4.46
C ASN A 251 1.95 21.36 -5.24
N GLU A 252 1.32 22.53 -5.08
CA GLU A 252 0.04 22.85 -5.71
C GLU A 252 0.12 22.86 -7.25
N GLY A 253 1.24 23.26 -7.82
CA GLY A 253 1.49 23.19 -9.27
C GLY A 253 1.48 21.76 -9.78
N ASN A 254 2.08 20.83 -9.02
CA ASN A 254 2.11 19.41 -9.35
C ASN A 254 0.73 18.76 -9.20
N LEU A 255 -0.03 19.10 -8.14
CA LEU A 255 -1.40 18.62 -8.00
C LEU A 255 -2.26 18.98 -9.21
N ARG A 256 -2.20 20.25 -9.68
CA ARG A 256 -2.93 20.68 -10.89
C ARG A 256 -2.49 19.92 -12.15
N GLN A 257 -1.19 19.67 -12.31
CA GLN A 257 -0.70 18.92 -13.46
C GLN A 257 -1.13 17.43 -13.41
N LEU A 258 -1.14 16.82 -12.22
CA LEU A 258 -1.61 15.44 -12.03
C LEU A 258 -3.12 15.32 -12.26
N GLU A 259 -3.92 16.29 -11.79
CA GLU A 259 -5.36 16.34 -12.10
C GLU A 259 -5.62 16.40 -13.60
N ALA A 260 -4.90 17.25 -14.31
CA ALA A 260 -5.03 17.36 -15.77
C ALA A 260 -4.56 16.07 -16.48
N LEU A 261 -3.48 15.45 -16.01
CA LEU A 261 -2.93 14.23 -16.59
C LEU A 261 -3.90 13.06 -16.45
N PHE A 262 -4.59 12.96 -15.31
CA PHE A 262 -5.47 11.84 -14.97
C PHE A 262 -6.96 12.18 -15.02
N ALA A 263 -7.34 13.30 -15.63
CA ALA A 263 -8.72 13.81 -15.67
C ALA A 263 -9.74 12.79 -16.22
N ASN A 264 -9.31 11.91 -17.12
CA ASN A 264 -10.17 10.92 -17.78
C ASN A 264 -10.03 9.49 -17.20
N VAL A 265 -9.30 9.33 -16.11
CA VAL A 265 -9.14 8.02 -15.47
C VAL A 265 -10.42 7.67 -14.74
N ASN A 266 -11.03 6.58 -15.10
CA ASN A 266 -12.20 5.98 -14.46
C ASN A 266 -11.85 4.57 -13.93
N ALA A 267 -12.80 3.92 -13.27
CA ALA A 267 -12.60 2.60 -12.67
C ALA A 267 -12.13 1.55 -13.70
N ASP A 268 -12.72 1.54 -14.88
CA ASP A 268 -12.33 0.58 -15.95
C ASP A 268 -10.90 0.84 -16.43
N ALA A 269 -10.52 2.11 -16.62
CA ALA A 269 -9.16 2.46 -17.02
C ALA A 269 -8.14 2.10 -15.93
N PHE A 270 -8.50 2.29 -14.66
CA PHE A 270 -7.70 1.92 -13.50
C PHE A 270 -7.44 0.40 -13.44
N GLU A 271 -8.48 -0.42 -13.59
CA GLU A 271 -8.31 -1.88 -13.56
C GLU A 271 -7.54 -2.41 -14.79
N ARG A 272 -7.83 -1.89 -16.00
CA ARG A 272 -7.03 -2.22 -17.19
C ARG A 272 -5.56 -1.81 -17.07
N ALA A 273 -5.26 -0.71 -16.37
CA ALA A 273 -3.89 -0.32 -16.11
C ALA A 273 -3.15 -1.34 -15.25
N LYS A 274 -3.79 -1.85 -14.19
CA LYS A 274 -3.23 -2.93 -13.37
C LYS A 274 -2.96 -4.20 -14.21
N ASP A 275 -3.92 -4.63 -15.03
CA ASP A 275 -3.77 -5.79 -15.91
C ASP A 275 -2.57 -5.63 -16.86
N ALA A 276 -2.51 -4.51 -17.57
CA ALA A 276 -1.43 -4.24 -18.52
C ALA A 276 -0.06 -4.21 -17.84
N LEU A 277 0.02 -3.66 -16.62
CA LEU A 277 1.28 -3.60 -15.88
C LEU A 277 1.72 -4.95 -15.32
N MET A 278 0.79 -5.79 -14.87
CA MET A 278 1.08 -7.15 -14.44
C MET A 278 1.64 -8.00 -15.59
N GLU A 279 1.11 -7.82 -16.80
CA GLU A 279 1.55 -8.54 -17.98
C GLU A 279 2.86 -7.99 -18.57
N CYS A 280 2.94 -6.67 -18.81
CA CYS A 280 3.96 -6.03 -19.62
C CYS A 280 4.98 -5.16 -18.85
N GLY A 281 4.72 -4.81 -17.57
CA GLY A 281 5.58 -3.92 -16.78
C GLY A 281 5.84 -2.59 -17.50
N TYR A 282 7.10 -2.18 -17.64
CA TYR A 282 7.48 -0.94 -18.32
C TYR A 282 7.17 -0.89 -19.83
N ASN A 283 6.82 -2.03 -20.45
CA ASN A 283 6.38 -2.07 -21.86
C ASN A 283 4.88 -1.84 -22.02
N ALA A 284 4.14 -1.66 -20.94
CA ALA A 284 2.70 -1.46 -20.97
C ALA A 284 2.32 -0.06 -21.50
N HIS A 285 1.08 0.01 -22.02
CA HIS A 285 0.39 1.27 -22.28
C HIS A 285 -0.76 1.40 -21.29
N VAL A 286 -0.79 2.48 -20.55
CA VAL A 286 -1.83 2.78 -19.56
C VAL A 286 -2.32 4.21 -19.72
N TYR A 287 -3.61 4.43 -19.55
CA TYR A 287 -4.24 5.76 -19.67
C TYR A 287 -3.97 6.44 -21.03
N GLY A 288 -3.79 5.63 -22.10
CA GLY A 288 -3.53 6.15 -23.45
C GLY A 288 -2.09 6.52 -23.77
N ALA A 289 -1.12 6.22 -22.88
CA ALA A 289 0.30 6.53 -23.07
C ALA A 289 1.20 5.34 -22.69
N PRO A 290 2.46 5.27 -23.20
CA PRO A 290 3.45 4.36 -22.66
C PRO A 290 3.66 4.61 -21.16
N VAL A 291 3.63 3.58 -20.34
CA VAL A 291 3.83 3.76 -18.90
C VAL A 291 5.20 4.33 -18.56
N ALA A 292 6.22 4.04 -19.37
CA ALA A 292 7.55 4.59 -19.24
C ALA A 292 7.55 6.13 -19.25
N ASP A 293 6.79 6.74 -20.17
CA ASP A 293 6.65 8.20 -20.27
C ASP A 293 5.89 8.77 -19.07
N LEU A 294 4.87 8.06 -18.59
CA LEU A 294 4.14 8.45 -17.39
C LEU A 294 5.02 8.38 -16.14
N CYS A 295 5.85 7.35 -15.99
CA CYS A 295 6.81 7.24 -14.89
C CYS A 295 7.84 8.39 -14.94
N ASP A 296 8.40 8.71 -16.10
CA ASP A 296 9.32 9.85 -16.26
C ASP A 296 8.66 11.17 -15.86
N ARG A 297 7.42 11.37 -16.29
CA ARG A 297 6.65 12.56 -15.93
C ARG A 297 6.36 12.65 -14.44
N VAL A 298 6.01 11.54 -13.80
CA VAL A 298 5.74 11.47 -12.36
C VAL A 298 7.00 11.77 -11.56
N ILE A 299 8.15 11.18 -11.93
CA ILE A 299 9.45 11.48 -11.31
C ILE A 299 9.82 12.94 -11.51
N GLY A 300 9.74 13.46 -12.74
CA GLY A 300 10.07 14.87 -13.03
C GLY A 300 9.20 15.88 -12.28
N LEU A 301 7.90 15.59 -12.11
CA LEU A 301 7.02 16.40 -11.27
C LEU A 301 7.47 16.38 -9.80
N ALA A 302 7.80 15.22 -9.27
CA ALA A 302 8.26 15.10 -7.89
C ALA A 302 9.57 15.87 -7.68
N GLU A 303 10.55 15.72 -8.58
CA GLU A 303 11.83 16.47 -8.54
C GLU A 303 11.60 17.98 -8.53
N ASN A 304 10.65 18.50 -9.32
CA ASN A 304 10.31 19.91 -9.37
C ASN A 304 9.58 20.41 -8.11
N GLY A 305 8.93 19.50 -7.37
CA GLY A 305 8.21 19.82 -6.14
C GLY A 305 9.06 19.75 -4.87
N LEU A 306 10.32 19.29 -4.97
CA LEU A 306 11.23 19.07 -3.86
C LEU A 306 12.33 20.15 -3.82
N ASP A 307 12.77 20.46 -2.60
CA ASP A 307 14.03 21.19 -2.42
C ASP A 307 15.24 20.31 -2.81
N PRO A 308 16.46 20.88 -2.94
CA PRO A 308 17.64 20.13 -3.39
C PRO A 308 18.00 18.95 -2.51
N ASP A 309 17.83 19.04 -1.19
CA ASP A 309 18.22 17.99 -0.24
C ASP A 309 17.24 16.80 -0.34
N ASP A 310 15.95 17.06 -0.34
CA ASP A 310 14.92 16.04 -0.52
C ASP A 310 14.94 15.42 -1.92
N ARG A 311 15.29 16.21 -2.95
CA ARG A 311 15.45 15.70 -4.32
C ARG A 311 16.56 14.67 -4.42
N ALA A 312 17.66 14.85 -3.68
CA ALA A 312 18.72 13.85 -3.64
C ALA A 312 18.27 12.50 -3.07
N LEU A 313 17.28 12.51 -2.16
CA LEU A 313 16.71 11.29 -1.60
C LEU A 313 15.83 10.50 -2.59
N LEU A 314 15.32 11.14 -3.64
CA LEU A 314 14.52 10.50 -4.68
C LEU A 314 15.37 9.65 -5.66
N GLU A 315 16.69 9.90 -5.73
CA GLU A 315 17.61 9.31 -6.72
C GLU A 315 17.50 7.78 -6.86
N PRO A 316 17.39 6.96 -5.79
CA PRO A 316 17.27 5.51 -5.94
C PRO A 316 16.11 5.06 -6.83
N LEU A 317 14.92 5.67 -6.70
CA LEU A 317 13.76 5.37 -7.54
C LEU A 317 13.89 5.99 -8.93
N SER A 318 14.39 7.24 -9.04
CA SER A 318 14.62 7.90 -10.32
C SER A 318 15.54 7.07 -11.22
N ARG A 319 16.59 6.44 -10.65
CA ARG A 319 17.51 5.57 -11.36
C ARG A 319 16.83 4.30 -11.88
N LEU A 320 16.01 3.62 -11.04
CA LEU A 320 15.26 2.45 -11.49
C LEU A 320 14.31 2.78 -12.64
N VAL A 321 13.59 3.89 -12.51
CA VAL A 321 12.67 4.39 -13.56
C VAL A 321 13.44 4.67 -14.85
N ALA A 322 14.56 5.38 -14.79
CA ALA A 322 15.40 5.68 -15.98
C ALA A 322 15.92 4.41 -16.67
N GLN A 323 16.21 3.35 -15.90
CA GLN A 323 16.65 2.05 -16.40
C GLN A 323 15.49 1.13 -16.84
N ARG A 324 14.24 1.52 -16.62
CA ARG A 324 13.05 0.70 -16.90
C ARG A 324 13.08 -0.67 -16.20
N VAL A 325 13.55 -0.69 -14.96
CA VAL A 325 13.62 -1.89 -14.12
C VAL A 325 13.02 -1.64 -12.76
N THR A 326 12.56 -2.71 -12.12
CA THR A 326 12.09 -2.73 -10.73
C THR A 326 13.11 -3.42 -9.84
N LEU A 327 12.96 -3.31 -8.52
CA LEU A 327 13.77 -4.09 -7.58
C LEU A 327 13.60 -5.60 -7.79
N ALA A 328 12.37 -6.03 -8.10
CA ALA A 328 12.09 -7.42 -8.42
C ALA A 328 12.80 -7.87 -9.70
N ASP A 329 12.86 -7.03 -10.75
CA ASP A 329 13.59 -7.35 -11.98
C ASP A 329 15.10 -7.50 -11.73
N LEU A 330 15.69 -6.69 -10.86
CA LEU A 330 17.10 -6.79 -10.48
C LEU A 330 17.36 -8.10 -9.73
N ALA A 331 16.54 -8.43 -8.74
CA ALA A 331 16.66 -9.69 -7.99
C ALA A 331 16.52 -10.93 -8.89
N GLU A 332 15.65 -10.90 -9.90
CA GLU A 332 15.51 -11.98 -10.88
C GLU A 332 16.75 -12.15 -11.77
N ARG A 333 17.45 -11.06 -12.11
CA ARG A 333 18.70 -11.12 -12.88
C ARG A 333 19.81 -11.72 -12.05
N GLU A 334 20.00 -11.25 -10.82
CA GLU A 334 21.02 -11.80 -9.90
C GLU A 334 20.82 -13.29 -9.64
N SER A 335 19.57 -13.75 -9.49
CA SER A 335 19.24 -15.18 -9.30
C SER A 335 19.53 -16.06 -10.51
N LYS A 336 19.60 -15.49 -11.73
CA LYS A 336 19.94 -16.25 -12.96
C LYS A 336 21.44 -16.31 -13.21
N GLU A 337 22.21 -15.40 -12.62
CA GLU A 337 23.65 -15.31 -12.75
C GLU A 337 24.39 -16.11 -11.67
N ALA A 338 23.70 -16.45 -10.55
CA ALA A 338 24.23 -17.24 -9.43
C ALA A 338 24.04 -18.76 -9.65
#